data_8527fa094f782359a81912018c825671
#
_entry.id   8527fa094f782359a81912018c825671
#
_cell.length_a   1.000
_cell.length_b   1.000
_cell.length_c   1.000
_cell.angle_alpha   90.00
_cell.angle_beta   90.00
_cell.angle_gamma   90.00
#
_symmetry.space_group_name_H-M   'P 1'
#
loop_
_entity.id
_entity.type
_entity.pdbx_description
1 polymer ?
#
loop_
_entity_poly.entity_id
_entity_poly.type
_entity_poly.pdbx_seq_one_letter_code
_entity_poly.pdbx_strand_id
1 'polypeptide(L)'
;WAFIAVAMVQTKALRPKGFPELIGNNFFLIGYRVFVRYTNQAGRNLRGLYILKSETDKKKMEFFGNIFTHYNYATTDIHQSTKDGIIEISSVKSGFKLRVETEEDENVPLPPGSPFADWKEARRFAGPLPFTFTYNKETKEVLIIEGVRQDWTPNPIKLIDYNFDFLSTLKLENPVLANAFIIKNIPYYWKKGKIE
;
A
#
# COMPACT_ATOMS: atom_id res chain seq x y z
N TRP A 1 14.39 -8.24 -11.22
CA TRP A 1 13.27 -7.28 -11.15
C TRP A 1 13.29 -6.53 -9.82
N ALA A 2 12.99 -5.23 -9.86
CA ALA A 2 12.62 -4.43 -8.70
C ALA A 2 11.12 -4.14 -8.77
N PHE A 3 10.42 -4.15 -7.62
CA PHE A 3 8.98 -3.95 -7.58
C PHE A 3 8.62 -2.71 -6.77
N ILE A 4 7.70 -1.93 -7.32
CA ILE A 4 7.01 -0.85 -6.61
C ILE A 4 5.54 -1.26 -6.47
N ALA A 5 5.01 -1.18 -5.27
CA ALA A 5 3.60 -1.37 -5.00
C ALA A 5 2.92 -0.02 -4.80
N VAL A 6 1.84 0.22 -5.52
CA VAL A 6 0.87 1.27 -5.21
C VAL A 6 -0.25 0.59 -4.42
N ALA A 7 -0.28 0.82 -3.11
CA ALA A 7 -1.28 0.22 -2.23
C ALA A 7 -2.34 1.25 -1.86
N MET A 8 -3.58 0.98 -2.22
CA MET A 8 -4.74 1.79 -1.86
C MET A 8 -5.54 1.05 -0.80
N VAL A 9 -5.82 1.72 0.31
CA VAL A 9 -6.44 1.09 1.48
C VAL A 9 -7.57 1.97 2.02
N GLN A 10 -8.79 1.47 1.94
CA GLN A 10 -9.92 2.03 2.69
C GLN A 10 -9.90 1.46 4.10
N THR A 11 -9.59 2.29 5.06
CA THR A 11 -9.57 1.91 6.48
C THR A 11 -10.93 2.19 7.11
N LYS A 12 -11.42 1.25 7.93
CA LYS A 12 -12.63 1.43 8.73
C LYS A 12 -12.29 1.34 10.21
N ALA A 13 -12.81 2.27 11.00
CA ALA A 13 -12.73 2.31 12.45
C ALA A 13 -11.31 2.06 13.01
N LEU A 14 -10.27 2.58 12.35
CA LEU A 14 -8.89 2.46 12.83
C LEU A 14 -8.74 3.19 14.17
N ARG A 15 -8.25 2.48 15.17
CA ARG A 15 -8.06 2.97 16.53
C ARG A 15 -6.91 2.25 17.22
N PRO A 16 -6.38 2.81 18.31
CA PRO A 16 -5.44 2.09 19.15
C PRO A 16 -6.10 0.83 19.74
N LYS A 17 -5.32 -0.23 19.93
CA LYS A 17 -5.82 -1.48 20.50
C LYS A 17 -6.41 -1.25 21.91
N GLY A 18 -7.61 -1.80 22.15
CA GLY A 18 -8.31 -1.68 23.44
C GLY A 18 -9.27 -0.49 23.56
N PHE A 19 -9.33 0.37 22.55
CA PHE A 19 -10.28 1.49 22.56
C PHE A 19 -11.61 1.12 21.87
N PRO A 20 -12.75 1.75 22.27
CA PRO A 20 -14.06 1.50 21.67
C PRO A 20 -14.08 1.83 20.16
N GLU A 21 -14.93 1.13 19.42
CA GLU A 21 -15.07 1.35 17.99
C GLU A 21 -15.56 2.76 17.62
N LEU A 22 -16.34 3.36 18.47
CA LEU A 22 -16.91 4.70 18.32
C LEU A 22 -15.86 5.80 18.11
N ILE A 23 -14.64 5.63 18.65
CA ILE A 23 -13.54 6.59 18.46
C ILE A 23 -12.68 6.27 17.24
N GLY A 24 -12.99 5.17 16.55
CA GLY A 24 -12.30 4.78 15.33
C GLY A 24 -12.51 5.79 14.20
N ASN A 25 -11.50 5.93 13.36
CA ASN A 25 -11.54 6.85 12.22
C ASN A 25 -11.54 6.07 10.90
N ASN A 26 -12.34 6.55 9.96
CA ASN A 26 -12.37 6.07 8.59
C ASN A 26 -11.56 7.03 7.73
N PHE A 27 -10.64 6.48 6.93
CA PHE A 27 -9.84 7.26 6.01
C PHE A 27 -9.35 6.39 4.86
N PHE A 28 -8.99 7.03 3.78
CA PHE A 28 -8.36 6.40 2.64
C PHE A 28 -6.86 6.67 2.67
N LEU A 29 -6.06 5.64 2.37
CA LEU A 29 -4.62 5.73 2.29
C LEU A 29 -4.13 5.29 0.92
N ILE A 30 -3.15 6.01 0.39
CA ILE A 30 -2.36 5.59 -0.75
C ILE A 30 -0.91 5.54 -0.31
N GLY A 31 -0.23 4.43 -0.60
CA GLY A 31 1.19 4.27 -0.30
C GLY A 31 1.96 3.78 -1.51
N TYR A 32 3.00 4.50 -1.88
CA TYR A 32 3.98 4.09 -2.88
C TYR A 32 5.15 3.45 -2.14
N ARG A 33 5.41 2.19 -2.41
CA ARG A 33 6.31 1.36 -1.60
C ARG A 33 7.21 0.53 -2.49
N VAL A 34 8.49 0.44 -2.13
CA VAL A 34 9.43 -0.46 -2.82
C VAL A 34 9.72 -1.67 -1.94
N PHE A 35 9.85 -2.83 -2.58
CA PHE A 35 10.19 -4.08 -1.91
C PHE A 35 11.66 -4.09 -1.55
N VAL A 36 11.97 -4.30 -0.27
CA VAL A 36 13.33 -4.25 0.25
C VAL A 36 13.65 -5.41 1.19
N ARG A 37 14.95 -5.65 1.37
CA ARG A 37 15.51 -6.46 2.45
C ARG A 37 16.36 -5.56 3.34
N TYR A 38 16.17 -5.69 4.63
CA TYR A 38 16.92 -4.96 5.64
C TYR A 38 17.56 -5.94 6.59
N THR A 39 18.88 -5.85 6.77
CA THR A 39 19.59 -6.62 7.81
C THR A 39 19.60 -5.77 9.07
N ASN A 40 18.89 -6.22 10.09
CA ASN A 40 18.80 -5.50 11.35
C ASN A 40 20.06 -5.65 12.22
N GLN A 41 20.17 -4.89 13.31
CA GLN A 41 21.33 -4.90 14.21
C GLN A 41 21.61 -6.30 14.82
N ALA A 42 20.59 -7.16 14.91
CA ALA A 42 20.75 -8.56 15.35
C ALA A 42 21.19 -9.50 14.22
N GLY A 43 21.57 -8.99 13.04
CA GLY A 43 22.00 -9.80 11.88
C GLY A 43 20.87 -10.52 11.14
N ARG A 44 19.60 -10.28 11.47
CA ARG A 44 18.46 -10.92 10.80
C ARG A 44 18.04 -10.16 9.55
N ASN A 45 17.83 -10.90 8.46
CA ASN A 45 17.30 -10.36 7.21
C ASN A 45 15.78 -10.25 7.28
N LEU A 46 15.27 -9.03 7.31
CA LEU A 46 13.85 -8.71 7.28
C LEU A 46 13.43 -8.35 5.86
N ARG A 47 12.34 -8.95 5.39
CA ARG A 47 11.72 -8.60 4.10
C ARG A 47 10.55 -7.67 4.35
N GLY A 48 10.48 -6.58 3.64
CA GLY A 48 9.43 -5.60 3.86
C GLY A 48 9.34 -4.56 2.75
N LEU A 49 8.70 -3.46 3.07
CA LEU A 49 8.40 -2.37 2.16
C LEU A 49 9.04 -1.08 2.69
N TYR A 50 9.83 -0.43 1.87
CA TYR A 50 10.28 0.93 2.14
C TYR A 50 9.25 1.92 1.58
N ILE A 51 8.87 2.90 2.40
CA ILE A 51 7.84 3.88 2.06
C ILE A 51 8.47 5.04 1.28
N LEU A 52 8.06 5.20 0.03
CA LEU A 52 8.51 6.30 -0.84
C LEU A 52 7.65 7.55 -0.64
N LYS A 53 6.31 7.36 -0.61
CA LYS A 53 5.32 8.42 -0.46
C LYS A 53 4.05 7.83 0.14
N SER A 54 3.37 8.61 0.97
CA SER A 54 2.04 8.25 1.48
C SER A 54 1.09 9.43 1.40
N GLU A 55 -0.17 9.17 1.08
CA GLU A 55 -1.22 10.16 0.97
C GLU A 55 -2.49 9.68 1.67
N THR A 56 -3.30 10.64 2.13
CA THR A 56 -4.56 10.35 2.82
C THR A 56 -5.61 11.43 2.52
N ASP A 57 -6.87 11.09 2.68
CA ASP A 57 -8.00 12.03 2.55
C ASP A 57 -8.29 12.81 3.84
N LYS A 58 -7.57 12.56 4.95
CA LYS A 58 -7.85 13.14 6.26
C LYS A 58 -6.63 13.79 6.91
N LYS A 59 -6.72 15.08 7.24
CA LYS A 59 -5.69 15.81 8.01
C LYS A 59 -5.34 15.17 9.36
N LYS A 60 -6.32 14.57 10.03
CA LYS A 60 -6.06 13.82 11.27
C LYS A 60 -5.09 12.66 11.05
N MET A 61 -5.23 11.94 9.92
CA MET A 61 -4.33 10.84 9.59
C MET A 61 -2.94 11.34 9.21
N GLU A 62 -2.84 12.44 8.49
CA GLU A 62 -1.56 13.11 8.23
C GLU A 62 -0.83 13.42 9.54
N PHE A 63 -1.49 14.08 10.48
CA PHE A 63 -0.88 14.45 11.75
C PHE A 63 -0.48 13.22 12.60
N PHE A 64 -1.44 12.37 12.94
CA PHE A 64 -1.16 11.23 13.82
C PHE A 64 -0.34 10.14 13.12
N GLY A 65 -0.61 9.88 11.83
CA GLY A 65 0.15 8.90 11.07
C GLY A 65 1.64 9.26 10.99
N ASN A 66 1.96 10.53 10.81
CA ASN A 66 3.35 10.97 10.77
C ASN A 66 4.05 10.86 12.13
N ILE A 67 3.34 11.11 13.23
CA ILE A 67 3.91 10.94 14.58
C ILE A 67 4.22 9.46 14.89
N PHE A 68 3.31 8.56 14.53
CA PHE A 68 3.43 7.15 14.92
C PHE A 68 4.18 6.27 13.93
N THR A 69 4.18 6.62 12.66
CA THR A 69 4.71 5.75 11.60
C THR A 69 5.85 6.37 10.79
N HIS A 70 5.99 7.68 10.83
CA HIS A 70 6.94 8.46 10.02
C HIS A 70 6.81 8.16 8.50
N TYR A 71 5.59 7.86 8.02
CA TYR A 71 5.37 7.52 6.60
C TYR A 71 5.23 8.74 5.70
N ASN A 72 5.42 9.95 6.25
CA ASN A 72 5.33 11.23 5.54
C ASN A 72 4.00 11.36 4.79
N TYR A 73 2.89 11.11 5.50
CA TYR A 73 1.56 11.32 4.95
C TYR A 73 1.35 12.78 4.59
N ALA A 74 0.81 13.00 3.38
CA ALA A 74 0.29 14.28 2.94
C ALA A 74 -1.22 14.15 2.66
N THR A 75 -2.00 15.14 3.07
CA THR A 75 -3.44 15.18 2.79
C THR A 75 -3.69 15.63 1.36
N THR A 76 -4.49 14.86 0.63
CA THR A 76 -4.89 15.17 -0.74
C THR A 76 -6.40 14.97 -0.97
N ASP A 77 -6.89 15.37 -2.14
CA ASP A 77 -8.29 15.31 -2.57
C ASP A 77 -8.64 13.93 -3.16
N ILE A 78 -8.73 12.90 -2.34
CA ILE A 78 -9.08 11.57 -2.82
C ILE A 78 -10.59 11.48 -3.06
N HIS A 79 -10.97 11.17 -4.29
CA HIS A 79 -12.33 10.90 -4.70
C HIS A 79 -12.48 9.42 -5.03
N GLN A 80 -13.55 8.82 -4.54
CA GLN A 80 -13.89 7.43 -4.83
C GLN A 80 -15.33 7.35 -5.28
N SER A 81 -15.58 6.67 -6.40
CA SER A 81 -16.91 6.36 -6.89
C SER A 81 -17.01 4.92 -7.35
N THR A 82 -18.23 4.37 -7.30
CA THR A 82 -18.53 3.06 -7.87
C THR A 82 -19.76 3.20 -8.73
N LYS A 83 -19.61 2.90 -10.02
CA LYS A 83 -20.70 2.98 -10.99
C LYS A 83 -20.53 1.89 -12.05
N ASP A 84 -21.64 1.25 -12.42
CA ASP A 84 -21.71 0.25 -13.50
C ASP A 84 -20.63 -0.85 -13.37
N GLY A 85 -20.41 -1.36 -12.16
CA GLY A 85 -19.40 -2.40 -11.90
C GLY A 85 -17.94 -1.90 -11.95
N ILE A 86 -17.71 -0.59 -11.93
CA ILE A 86 -16.36 0.00 -11.96
C ILE A 86 -16.14 0.82 -10.70
N ILE A 87 -15.03 0.58 -10.04
CA ILE A 87 -14.49 1.47 -8.99
C ILE A 87 -13.53 2.44 -9.66
N GLU A 88 -13.77 3.73 -9.45
CA GLU A 88 -12.82 4.78 -9.80
C GLU A 88 -12.29 5.46 -8.54
N ILE A 89 -10.97 5.63 -8.47
CA ILE A 89 -10.28 6.33 -7.39
C ILE A 89 -9.34 7.33 -8.04
N SER A 90 -9.46 8.60 -7.66
CA SER A 90 -8.68 9.67 -8.28
C SER A 90 -8.32 10.79 -7.31
N SER A 91 -7.31 11.56 -7.66
CA SER A 91 -6.95 12.83 -7.03
C SER A 91 -6.39 13.78 -8.09
N VAL A 92 -6.94 14.96 -8.19
CA VAL A 92 -6.45 16.02 -9.09
C VAL A 92 -5.15 16.59 -8.55
N LYS A 93 -5.07 16.83 -7.25
CA LYS A 93 -3.86 17.42 -6.61
C LYS A 93 -2.65 16.51 -6.70
N SER A 94 -2.84 15.21 -6.62
CA SER A 94 -1.75 14.24 -6.66
C SER A 94 -1.53 13.62 -8.03
N GLY A 95 -2.37 13.97 -9.02
CA GLY A 95 -2.26 13.50 -10.39
C GLY A 95 -2.34 11.97 -10.49
N PHE A 96 -3.31 11.35 -9.81
CA PHE A 96 -3.53 9.93 -10.00
C PHE A 96 -4.98 9.61 -10.36
N LYS A 97 -5.12 8.53 -11.11
CA LYS A 97 -6.38 7.91 -11.45
C LYS A 97 -6.20 6.40 -11.52
N LEU A 98 -7.16 5.67 -10.97
CA LEU A 98 -7.26 4.21 -11.06
C LEU A 98 -8.70 3.83 -11.35
N ARG A 99 -8.91 2.96 -12.34
CA ARG A 99 -10.22 2.35 -12.65
C ARG A 99 -10.08 0.85 -12.69
N VAL A 100 -10.89 0.15 -11.92
CA VAL A 100 -10.88 -1.31 -11.82
C VAL A 100 -12.32 -1.84 -11.89
N GLU A 101 -12.49 -3.06 -12.39
CA GLU A 101 -13.76 -3.78 -12.30
C GLU A 101 -14.03 -4.20 -10.84
N THR A 102 -15.31 -4.23 -10.43
CA THR A 102 -15.69 -4.64 -9.07
C THR A 102 -15.83 -6.15 -8.93
N GLU A 103 -16.04 -6.84 -10.04
CA GLU A 103 -16.17 -8.29 -10.06
C GLU A 103 -14.80 -8.94 -9.89
N GLU A 104 -14.76 -9.85 -8.93
CA GLU A 104 -13.57 -10.69 -8.72
C GLU A 104 -13.70 -11.88 -9.68
N ASP A 105 -12.79 -11.97 -10.62
CA ASP A 105 -12.68 -13.13 -11.52
C ASP A 105 -11.35 -13.82 -11.28
N GLU A 106 -11.41 -15.06 -10.83
CA GLU A 106 -10.20 -15.87 -10.63
C GLU A 106 -9.45 -16.15 -11.94
N ASN A 107 -10.12 -15.98 -13.08
CA ASN A 107 -9.57 -16.21 -14.41
C ASN A 107 -8.98 -14.94 -15.06
N VAL A 108 -8.95 -13.81 -14.36
CA VAL A 108 -8.29 -12.60 -14.89
C VAL A 108 -6.84 -12.94 -15.25
N PRO A 109 -6.43 -12.78 -16.51
CA PRO A 109 -5.04 -13.04 -16.91
C PRO A 109 -4.09 -12.05 -16.24
N LEU A 110 -2.85 -12.47 -16.06
CA LEU A 110 -1.80 -11.53 -15.68
C LEU A 110 -1.69 -10.42 -16.73
N PRO A 111 -1.35 -9.18 -16.32
CA PRO A 111 -1.14 -8.09 -17.26
C PRO A 111 -0.10 -8.43 -18.33
N PRO A 112 -0.26 -7.92 -19.57
CA PRO A 112 0.74 -8.09 -20.62
C PRO A 112 2.12 -7.58 -20.15
N GLY A 113 3.15 -8.38 -20.38
CA GLY A 113 4.52 -8.06 -19.96
C GLY A 113 4.82 -8.32 -18.48
N SER A 114 3.86 -8.91 -17.73
CA SER A 114 4.12 -9.33 -16.35
C SER A 114 5.38 -10.23 -16.28
N PRO A 115 6.25 -10.02 -15.28
CA PRO A 115 7.42 -10.87 -15.07
C PRO A 115 7.09 -12.24 -14.46
N PHE A 116 5.83 -12.47 -14.06
CA PHE A 116 5.38 -13.70 -13.45
C PHE A 116 4.82 -14.67 -14.48
N ALA A 117 5.10 -15.96 -14.29
CA ALA A 117 4.58 -16.99 -15.18
C ALA A 117 3.07 -17.24 -14.95
N ASP A 118 2.62 -17.13 -13.72
CA ASP A 118 1.23 -17.36 -13.33
C ASP A 118 0.85 -16.60 -12.04
N TRP A 119 -0.43 -16.60 -11.69
CA TRP A 119 -0.93 -15.99 -10.47
C TRP A 119 -0.40 -16.63 -9.18
N LYS A 120 -0.04 -17.89 -9.21
CA LYS A 120 0.55 -18.58 -8.07
C LYS A 120 1.93 -17.99 -7.75
N GLU A 121 2.70 -17.69 -8.78
CA GLU A 121 3.99 -17.00 -8.62
C GLU A 121 3.76 -15.55 -8.18
N ALA A 122 2.86 -14.81 -8.86
CA ALA A 122 2.55 -13.42 -8.51
C ALA A 122 2.08 -13.27 -7.05
N ARG A 123 1.26 -14.18 -6.54
CA ARG A 123 0.80 -14.20 -5.14
C ARG A 123 1.93 -14.35 -4.13
N ARG A 124 3.03 -15.00 -4.46
CA ARG A 124 4.21 -15.08 -3.58
C ARG A 124 4.87 -13.72 -3.37
N PHE A 125 4.80 -12.83 -4.36
CA PHE A 125 5.26 -11.46 -4.27
C PHE A 125 4.20 -10.52 -3.71
N ALA A 126 2.92 -10.79 -3.95
CA ALA A 126 1.79 -10.08 -3.32
C ALA A 126 1.57 -10.48 -1.85
N GLY A 127 2.27 -11.49 -1.37
CA GLY A 127 2.16 -11.98 0.01
C GLY A 127 2.42 -10.87 1.04
N PRO A 128 1.88 -11.01 2.26
CA PRO A 128 2.02 -10.01 3.28
C PRO A 128 3.49 -9.87 3.68
N LEU A 129 4.14 -8.83 3.20
CA LEU A 129 5.43 -8.44 3.72
C LEU A 129 5.18 -7.81 5.10
N PRO A 130 5.66 -8.42 6.19
CA PRO A 130 5.23 -8.02 7.53
C PRO A 130 5.80 -6.68 7.96
N PHE A 131 6.94 -6.27 7.38
CA PHE A 131 7.64 -5.09 7.82
C PHE A 131 7.48 -3.92 6.86
N THR A 132 7.41 -2.71 7.44
CA THR A 132 7.61 -1.47 6.72
C THR A 132 8.78 -0.72 7.34
N PHE A 133 9.56 -0.06 6.49
CA PHE A 133 10.75 0.67 6.87
C PHE A 133 10.62 2.12 6.45
N THR A 134 11.02 3.02 7.35
CA THR A 134 11.29 4.43 7.05
C THR A 134 12.66 4.81 7.56
N TYR A 135 13.38 5.63 6.81
CA TYR A 135 14.72 6.08 7.17
C TYR A 135 14.71 7.56 7.51
N ASN A 136 15.18 7.90 8.69
CA ASN A 136 15.40 9.28 9.08
C ASN A 136 16.84 9.69 8.68
N LYS A 137 16.95 10.62 7.73
CA LYS A 137 18.25 11.09 7.22
C LYS A 137 19.05 11.88 8.24
N GLU A 138 18.40 12.55 9.19
CA GLU A 138 19.02 13.38 10.20
C GLU A 138 19.63 12.52 11.32
N THR A 139 18.84 11.60 11.87
CA THR A 139 19.30 10.72 12.97
C THR A 139 19.98 9.45 12.45
N LYS A 140 19.92 9.19 11.13
CA LYS A 140 20.43 7.96 10.48
C LYS A 140 19.79 6.68 11.02
N GLU A 141 18.59 6.78 11.56
CA GLU A 141 17.83 5.68 12.16
C GLU A 141 16.84 5.09 11.19
N VAL A 142 16.56 3.80 11.35
CA VAL A 142 15.52 3.08 10.63
C VAL A 142 14.37 2.78 11.59
N LEU A 143 13.19 3.31 11.33
CA LEU A 143 11.97 2.89 12.02
C LEU A 143 11.40 1.65 11.33
N ILE A 144 11.25 0.58 12.09
CA ILE A 144 10.71 -0.70 11.64
C ILE A 144 9.33 -0.89 12.27
N ILE A 145 8.29 -1.01 11.45
CA ILE A 145 6.93 -1.28 11.90
C ILE A 145 6.48 -2.62 11.36
N GLU A 146 6.01 -3.48 12.25
CA GLU A 146 5.42 -4.77 11.87
C GLU A 146 3.90 -4.65 11.77
N GLY A 147 3.37 -4.91 10.57
CA GLY A 147 1.93 -5.00 10.32
C GLY A 147 1.45 -6.45 10.43
N VAL A 148 0.47 -6.69 11.28
CA VAL A 148 -0.16 -8.00 11.44
C VAL A 148 -1.48 -8.02 10.67
N ARG A 149 -1.64 -9.01 9.82
CA ARG A 149 -2.82 -9.24 8.99
C ARG A 149 -3.31 -10.66 9.19
N GLN A 150 -4.62 -10.82 9.21
CA GLN A 150 -5.27 -12.12 9.21
C GLN A 150 -5.98 -12.29 7.86
N ASP A 151 -6.13 -13.54 7.44
CA ASP A 151 -6.91 -13.92 6.25
C ASP A 151 -6.51 -13.18 4.95
N TRP A 152 -5.20 -13.16 4.67
CA TRP A 152 -4.66 -12.52 3.48
C TRP A 152 -4.95 -13.34 2.22
N THR A 153 -6.03 -12.99 1.53
CA THR A 153 -6.43 -13.64 0.27
C THR A 153 -6.48 -12.59 -0.85
N PRO A 154 -5.42 -12.47 -1.65
CA PRO A 154 -5.41 -11.57 -2.79
C PRO A 154 -6.19 -12.19 -3.96
N ASN A 155 -7.24 -11.50 -4.40
CA ASN A 155 -8.01 -11.87 -5.57
C ASN A 155 -7.57 -11.03 -6.77
N PRO A 156 -7.29 -11.64 -7.92
CA PRO A 156 -7.01 -10.90 -9.15
C PRO A 156 -8.09 -9.88 -9.44
N ILE A 157 -7.72 -8.74 -9.99
CA ILE A 157 -8.67 -7.72 -10.43
C ILE A 157 -8.25 -7.17 -11.78
N LYS A 158 -9.23 -6.93 -12.64
CA LYS A 158 -8.97 -6.34 -13.95
C LYS A 158 -8.84 -4.83 -13.82
N LEU A 159 -7.66 -4.32 -14.20
CA LEU A 159 -7.43 -2.91 -14.39
C LEU A 159 -7.98 -2.46 -15.75
N ILE A 160 -8.77 -1.38 -15.75
CA ILE A 160 -9.30 -0.75 -16.96
C ILE A 160 -8.33 0.35 -17.40
N ASP A 161 -7.94 1.20 -16.45
CA ASP A 161 -7.09 2.37 -16.69
C ASP A 161 -6.39 2.80 -15.40
N TYR A 162 -5.16 3.29 -15.51
CA TYR A 162 -4.43 3.85 -14.38
C TYR A 162 -3.39 4.88 -14.82
N ASN A 163 -3.23 5.90 -14.01
CA ASN A 163 -2.15 6.88 -14.09
C ASN A 163 -1.69 7.24 -12.68
N PHE A 164 -0.39 7.39 -12.49
CA PHE A 164 0.22 7.81 -11.22
C PHE A 164 1.39 8.75 -11.51
N ASP A 165 1.17 10.06 -11.49
CA ASP A 165 2.19 11.07 -11.78
C ASP A 165 3.44 10.91 -10.91
N PHE A 166 3.26 10.46 -9.65
CA PHE A 166 4.40 10.20 -8.79
C PHE A 166 5.36 9.16 -9.37
N LEU A 167 4.87 8.10 -10.02
CA LEU A 167 5.74 7.09 -10.62
C LEU A 167 6.60 7.67 -11.74
N SER A 168 6.08 8.63 -12.49
CA SER A 168 6.83 9.32 -13.56
C SER A 168 8.02 10.11 -13.00
N THR A 169 7.93 10.60 -11.76
CA THR A 169 9.03 11.32 -11.10
C THR A 169 10.22 10.42 -10.73
N LEU A 170 9.99 9.11 -10.66
CA LEU A 170 11.02 8.14 -10.26
C LEU A 170 11.96 7.73 -11.40
N LYS A 171 11.73 8.24 -12.63
CA LYS A 171 12.56 7.94 -13.81
C LYS A 171 12.80 6.44 -14.01
N LEU A 172 11.71 5.65 -13.91
CA LEU A 172 11.77 4.20 -14.07
C LEU A 172 12.03 3.84 -15.52
N GLU A 173 12.95 2.91 -15.75
CA GLU A 173 13.22 2.38 -17.08
C GLU A 173 12.21 1.28 -17.42
N ASN A 174 11.41 1.49 -18.49
CA ASN A 174 10.44 0.53 -19.02
C ASN A 174 9.59 -0.17 -17.94
N PRO A 175 8.84 0.58 -17.09
CA PRO A 175 8.01 -0.03 -16.07
C PRO A 175 6.88 -0.84 -16.71
N VAL A 176 6.63 -2.02 -16.17
CA VAL A 176 5.52 -2.88 -16.58
C VAL A 176 4.61 -3.15 -15.40
N LEU A 177 3.32 -3.28 -15.65
CA LEU A 177 2.37 -3.71 -14.64
C LEU A 177 2.58 -5.20 -14.35
N ALA A 178 3.05 -5.52 -13.16
CA ALA A 178 3.36 -6.90 -12.81
C ALA A 178 2.11 -7.71 -12.43
N ASN A 179 1.24 -7.14 -11.61
CA ASN A 179 -0.05 -7.69 -11.21
C ASN A 179 -0.96 -6.60 -10.62
N ALA A 180 -2.25 -6.92 -10.50
CA ALA A 180 -3.22 -6.14 -9.73
C ALA A 180 -4.14 -7.08 -8.98
N PHE A 181 -4.44 -6.78 -7.72
CA PHE A 181 -5.32 -7.58 -6.89
C PHE A 181 -6.06 -6.72 -5.87
N ILE A 182 -7.19 -7.22 -5.42
CA ILE A 182 -7.97 -6.65 -4.33
C ILE A 182 -8.01 -7.61 -3.15
N ILE A 183 -8.10 -7.06 -1.94
CA ILE A 183 -8.31 -7.83 -0.73
C ILE A 183 -9.38 -7.14 0.08
N LYS A 184 -10.42 -7.88 0.46
CA LYS A 184 -11.56 -7.35 1.20
C LYS A 184 -11.52 -7.75 2.67
N ASN A 185 -11.96 -6.84 3.54
CA ASN A 185 -12.28 -7.12 4.95
C ASN A 185 -11.14 -7.77 5.75
N ILE A 186 -9.95 -7.22 5.68
CA ILE A 186 -8.79 -7.74 6.42
C ILE A 186 -8.74 -7.11 7.82
N PRO A 187 -8.79 -7.91 8.89
CA PRO A 187 -8.37 -7.46 10.21
C PRO A 187 -6.88 -7.10 10.19
N TYR A 188 -6.58 -5.88 10.61
CA TYR A 188 -5.23 -5.34 10.49
C TYR A 188 -4.89 -4.47 11.70
N TYR A 189 -3.67 -4.64 12.22
CA TYR A 189 -3.11 -3.73 13.23
C TYR A 189 -1.59 -3.59 13.07
N TRP A 190 -1.06 -2.49 13.55
CA TRP A 190 0.39 -2.28 13.66
C TRP A 190 0.87 -2.61 15.06
N LYS A 191 2.02 -3.28 15.14
CA LYS A 191 2.78 -3.34 16.38
C LYS A 191 3.49 -2.00 16.61
N LYS A 192 3.90 -1.75 17.86
CA LYS A 192 4.73 -0.60 18.20
C LYS A 192 6.01 -0.62 17.34
N GLY A 193 6.34 0.50 16.73
CA GLY A 193 7.55 0.67 15.95
C GLY A 193 8.83 0.47 16.80
N LYS A 194 9.87 -0.06 16.17
CA LYS A 194 11.22 -0.16 16.73
C LYS A 194 12.15 0.71 15.92
N ILE A 195 13.05 1.41 16.58
CA ILE A 195 14.10 2.22 15.98
C ILE A 195 15.41 1.44 16.06
N GLU A 196 16.14 1.42 14.96
CA GLU A 196 17.51 0.87 14.85
C GLU A 196 18.42 1.82 14.10
#